data_2f491d2d85e43de055b491385664dc2a
#
_entry.id   2f491d2d85e43de055b491385664dc2a
#
_cell.length_a   1.000
_cell.length_b   1.000
_cell.length_c   1.000
_cell.angle_alpha   90.00
_cell.angle_beta   90.00
_cell.angle_gamma   90.00
#
_symmetry.space_group_name_H-M   'P 1'
#
loop_
_entity.id
_entity.type
_entity.pdbx_description
1 polymer ?
#
loop_
_entity_poly.entity_id
_entity_poly.type
_entity_poly.pdbx_seq_one_letter_code
_entity_poly.pdbx_strand_id
1 'polypeptide(L)'
;ARNDFFRRELRAILKEYGNHPSFLLYCNGNELEGDFDFLNELTEYGRSHDNRRLFSGSTARKHVKAEQFYVSHRSDKGGVTIYEGRPMTDWDINAGHGTGQPIISHETGQRCVYPDFREIPAYTGPVEARNLERYRDSLAAHGMEHLAADFFRVSGQQTRIEYKDVIEGQLRSSLSSGFQLLSLIDFPGQGYAPVGILNAFWKSKGIITPEKFREFCAPSVALLRFQKRAFFNDEIFSGKAELYNYSPSRFRRPDVRWHVTDSRGTTLYSGRISCK
;
A
#
# COMPACT_ATOMS: atom_id res chain seq x y z
N ALA A 1 -12.59 24.12 23.29
CA ALA A 1 -11.96 22.94 23.93
C ALA A 1 -11.28 22.01 22.92
N ARG A 2 -12.03 21.35 21.96
CA ARG A 2 -11.44 20.40 21.00
C ARG A 2 -10.42 21.09 20.07
N ASN A 3 -10.77 22.21 19.46
CA ASN A 3 -9.88 22.95 18.57
C ASN A 3 -8.62 23.45 19.29
N ASP A 4 -8.74 23.88 20.56
CA ASP A 4 -7.59 24.30 21.35
C ASP A 4 -6.68 23.13 21.72
N PHE A 5 -7.24 21.94 21.90
CA PHE A 5 -6.46 20.71 22.06
C PHE A 5 -5.63 20.44 20.80
N PHE A 6 -6.22 20.43 19.61
CA PHE A 6 -5.48 20.22 18.35
C PHE A 6 -4.36 21.24 18.13
N ARG A 7 -4.61 22.52 18.46
CA ARG A 7 -3.54 23.53 18.35
C ARG A 7 -2.39 23.27 19.32
N ARG A 8 -2.67 22.83 20.55
CA ARG A 8 -1.63 22.46 21.51
C ARG A 8 -0.87 21.23 21.09
N GLU A 9 -1.57 20.21 20.62
CA GLU A 9 -0.94 18.95 20.13
C GLU A 9 -0.01 19.21 18.95
N LEU A 10 -0.45 19.97 17.95
CA LEU A 10 0.41 20.32 16.82
C LEU A 10 1.70 21.01 17.27
N ARG A 11 1.58 21.98 18.19
CA ARG A 11 2.76 22.67 18.76
C ARG A 11 3.67 21.71 19.51
N ALA A 12 3.11 20.84 20.31
CA ALA A 12 3.85 19.85 21.08
C ALA A 12 4.59 18.87 20.17
N ILE A 13 3.93 18.37 19.11
CA ILE A 13 4.53 17.48 18.12
C ILE A 13 5.69 18.16 17.38
N LEU A 14 5.50 19.39 16.91
CA LEU A 14 6.55 20.14 16.22
C LEU A 14 7.74 20.44 17.16
N LYS A 15 7.48 20.75 18.43
CA LYS A 15 8.53 20.99 19.43
C LYS A 15 9.31 19.72 19.75
N GLU A 16 8.62 18.61 19.99
CA GLU A 16 9.23 17.35 20.45
C GLU A 16 9.95 16.63 19.31
N TYR A 17 9.29 16.49 18.16
CA TYR A 17 9.78 15.68 17.04
C TYR A 17 10.37 16.50 15.89
N GLY A 18 10.32 17.81 15.96
CA GLY A 18 10.74 18.70 14.88
C GLY A 18 12.20 18.57 14.45
N ASN A 19 13.10 18.04 15.29
CA ASN A 19 14.50 17.82 14.97
C ASN A 19 14.80 16.41 14.42
N HIS A 20 13.80 15.54 14.26
CA HIS A 20 14.01 14.23 13.67
C HIS A 20 14.06 14.33 12.14
N PRO A 21 15.17 13.98 11.47
CA PRO A 21 15.30 14.09 10.01
C PRO A 21 14.29 13.24 9.23
N SER A 22 13.79 12.15 9.83
CA SER A 22 12.77 11.28 9.26
C SER A 22 11.34 11.82 9.35
N PHE A 23 11.11 12.89 10.09
CA PHE A 23 9.81 13.56 10.18
C PHE A 23 9.61 14.50 9.00
N LEU A 24 9.20 13.96 7.85
CA LEU A 24 9.09 14.68 6.58
C LEU A 24 7.67 15.15 6.26
N LEU A 25 6.67 14.40 6.67
CA LEU A 25 5.27 14.62 6.34
C LEU A 25 4.42 14.70 7.61
N TYR A 26 3.48 15.63 7.65
CA TYR A 26 2.50 15.76 8.71
C TYR A 26 1.08 15.85 8.13
N CYS A 27 0.16 15.08 8.70
CA CYS A 27 -1.27 15.18 8.44
C CYS A 27 -2.00 15.40 9.75
N ASN A 28 -2.99 16.29 9.79
CA ASN A 28 -3.72 16.59 11.04
C ASN A 28 -4.47 15.38 11.61
N GLY A 29 -4.81 14.40 10.77
CA GLY A 29 -5.37 13.14 11.25
C GLY A 29 -5.97 12.29 10.13
N ASN A 30 -6.40 11.09 10.51
CA ASN A 30 -6.99 10.13 9.60
C ASN A 30 -8.49 10.41 9.44
N GLU A 31 -8.91 10.61 8.19
CA GLU A 31 -10.31 10.71 7.80
C GLU A 31 -11.12 11.73 8.62
N LEU A 32 -10.51 12.84 8.98
CA LEU A 32 -11.17 13.87 9.77
C LEU A 32 -12.34 14.51 9.01
N GLU A 33 -13.43 14.69 9.70
CA GLU A 33 -14.64 15.35 9.20
C GLU A 33 -15.02 16.54 10.10
N GLY A 34 -15.88 17.40 9.60
CA GLY A 34 -16.43 18.54 10.35
C GLY A 34 -15.90 19.88 9.89
N ASP A 35 -15.17 20.58 10.74
CA ASP A 35 -14.70 21.95 10.51
C ASP A 35 -13.43 21.97 9.62
N PHE A 36 -13.61 22.01 8.32
CA PHE A 36 -12.50 22.07 7.36
C PHE A 36 -11.79 23.42 7.33
N ASP A 37 -12.45 24.51 7.75
CA ASP A 37 -11.80 25.82 7.88
C ASP A 37 -10.79 25.79 9.03
N PHE A 38 -11.16 25.14 10.12
CA PHE A 38 -10.23 24.90 11.23
C PHE A 38 -9.06 23.95 10.83
N LEU A 39 -9.33 22.91 10.07
CA LEU A 39 -8.27 22.03 9.54
C LEU A 39 -7.32 22.79 8.61
N ASN A 40 -7.85 23.72 7.81
CA ASN A 40 -7.03 24.60 6.98
C ASN A 40 -6.15 25.53 7.84
N GLU A 41 -6.73 26.15 8.89
CA GLU A 41 -5.98 26.97 9.85
C GLU A 41 -4.81 26.20 10.49
N LEU A 42 -5.06 24.95 10.94
CA LEU A 42 -4.00 24.10 11.50
C LEU A 42 -2.89 23.80 10.49
N THR A 43 -3.27 23.52 9.24
CA THR A 43 -2.33 23.24 8.16
C THR A 43 -1.48 24.45 7.83
N GLU A 44 -2.07 25.66 7.76
CA GLU A 44 -1.37 26.94 7.57
C GLU A 44 -0.42 27.23 8.75
N TYR A 45 -0.89 26.99 9.97
CA TYR A 45 -0.05 27.15 11.16
C TYR A 45 1.19 26.26 11.07
N GLY A 46 1.04 24.97 10.77
CA GLY A 46 2.17 24.04 10.60
C GLY A 46 3.17 24.52 9.58
N ARG A 47 2.71 24.87 8.38
CA ARG A 47 3.54 25.40 7.28
C ARG A 47 4.31 26.65 7.62
N SER A 48 3.69 27.58 8.34
CA SER A 48 4.32 28.87 8.73
C SER A 48 5.37 28.71 9.85
N HIS A 49 5.24 27.68 10.69
CA HIS A 49 6.13 27.45 11.82
C HIS A 49 7.25 26.44 11.54
N ASP A 50 7.06 25.54 10.55
CA ASP A 50 8.08 24.59 10.16
C ASP A 50 8.05 24.31 8.65
N ASN A 51 8.96 24.93 7.93
CA ASN A 51 9.09 24.79 6.48
C ASN A 51 9.96 23.60 6.03
N ARG A 52 10.45 22.77 6.95
CA ARG A 52 11.29 21.60 6.66
C ARG A 52 10.48 20.40 6.23
N ARG A 53 9.17 20.40 6.42
CA ARG A 53 8.25 19.30 6.12
C ARG A 53 7.01 19.77 5.39
N LEU A 54 6.29 18.82 4.82
CA LEU A 54 5.04 19.10 4.13
C LEU A 54 3.84 18.78 5.04
N PHE A 55 2.77 19.54 4.86
CA PHE A 55 1.56 19.44 5.67
C PHE A 55 0.33 19.13 4.81
N SER A 56 -0.57 18.30 5.36
CA SER A 56 -1.87 17.95 4.77
C SER A 56 -3.00 18.13 5.79
N GLY A 57 -4.20 18.40 5.30
CA GLY A 57 -5.37 18.69 6.11
C GLY A 57 -5.96 17.44 6.76
N SER A 58 -6.23 16.42 5.96
CA SER A 58 -6.76 15.12 6.43
C SER A 58 -6.56 14.07 5.36
N THR A 59 -6.40 12.80 5.77
CA THR A 59 -6.38 11.70 4.81
C THR A 59 -7.79 11.45 4.27
N ALA A 60 -7.88 11.09 2.99
CA ALA A 60 -9.07 10.56 2.31
C ALA A 60 -10.38 11.36 2.49
N ARG A 61 -10.28 12.64 2.77
CA ARG A 61 -11.41 13.57 2.96
C ARG A 61 -11.26 14.80 2.07
N LYS A 62 -12.10 15.80 2.29
CA LYS A 62 -12.10 17.05 1.55
C LYS A 62 -10.74 17.74 1.62
N HIS A 63 -10.27 18.24 0.49
CA HIS A 63 -9.09 19.09 0.41
C HIS A 63 -9.24 20.38 1.22
N VAL A 64 -8.14 20.81 1.85
CA VAL A 64 -8.01 22.15 2.41
C VAL A 64 -6.99 22.95 1.60
N LYS A 65 -7.19 24.27 1.54
CA LYS A 65 -6.41 25.13 0.66
C LYS A 65 -4.90 25.17 0.98
N ALA A 66 -4.57 25.01 2.26
CA ALA A 66 -3.19 25.11 2.74
C ALA A 66 -2.36 23.84 2.54
N GLU A 67 -2.96 22.70 2.19
CA GLU A 67 -2.23 21.44 2.06
C GLU A 67 -1.22 21.43 0.92
N GLN A 68 -0.13 20.71 1.09
CA GLN A 68 0.99 20.63 0.16
C GLN A 68 1.09 19.26 -0.51
N PHE A 69 0.38 18.26 -0.02
CA PHE A 69 0.20 16.95 -0.62
C PHE A 69 -1.18 16.42 -0.23
N TYR A 70 -1.70 15.51 -1.05
CA TYR A 70 -2.99 14.88 -0.81
C TYR A 70 -2.83 13.39 -0.56
N VAL A 71 -3.54 12.88 0.43
CA VAL A 71 -3.58 11.46 0.76
C VAL A 71 -4.96 10.90 0.43
N SER A 72 -5.03 9.96 -0.50
CA SER A 72 -6.28 9.41 -1.02
C SER A 72 -6.24 7.89 -1.11
N HIS A 73 -7.37 7.25 -0.87
CA HIS A 73 -7.51 5.80 -1.01
C HIS A 73 -8.39 5.37 -2.21
N ARG A 74 -8.75 6.30 -3.09
CA ARG A 74 -9.58 6.01 -4.28
C ARG A 74 -8.78 6.15 -5.55
N SER A 75 -8.93 5.19 -6.46
CA SER A 75 -8.26 5.20 -7.76
C SER A 75 -8.67 6.38 -8.65
N ASP A 76 -9.94 6.77 -8.60
CA ASP A 76 -10.48 7.94 -9.31
C ASP A 76 -10.05 9.27 -8.70
N LYS A 77 -9.48 9.24 -7.50
CA LYS A 77 -8.99 10.41 -6.74
C LYS A 77 -7.52 10.29 -6.34
N GLY A 78 -6.78 9.41 -7.01
CA GLY A 78 -5.34 9.34 -6.86
C GLY A 78 -4.82 8.30 -5.89
N GLY A 79 -5.64 7.36 -5.40
CA GLY A 79 -5.17 6.29 -4.53
C GLY A 79 -5.81 4.96 -4.84
N VAL A 80 -5.13 3.88 -4.49
CA VAL A 80 -5.68 2.53 -4.55
C VAL A 80 -5.48 1.83 -3.21
N THR A 81 -6.55 1.70 -2.46
CA THR A 81 -6.58 0.99 -1.18
C THR A 81 -7.00 -0.45 -1.39
N ILE A 82 -8.08 -0.65 -2.13
CA ILE A 82 -8.66 -1.96 -2.41
C ILE A 82 -8.35 -2.31 -3.86
N TYR A 83 -7.81 -3.50 -4.07
CA TYR A 83 -7.53 -4.02 -5.39
C TYR A 83 -8.83 -4.39 -6.11
N GLU A 84 -9.02 -3.85 -7.31
CA GLU A 84 -10.23 -4.04 -8.11
C GLU A 84 -10.10 -5.15 -9.17
N GLY A 85 -8.94 -5.80 -9.26
CA GLY A 85 -8.72 -6.90 -10.21
C GLY A 85 -8.69 -6.45 -11.66
N ARG A 86 -7.75 -5.60 -12.04
CA ARG A 86 -7.66 -5.10 -13.41
C ARG A 86 -7.17 -6.15 -14.39
N PRO A 87 -7.77 -6.25 -15.56
CA PRO A 87 -7.37 -7.25 -16.58
C PRO A 87 -6.06 -6.88 -17.29
N MET A 88 -5.49 -5.72 -17.01
CA MET A 88 -4.30 -5.16 -17.65
C MET A 88 -3.36 -4.55 -16.63
N THR A 89 -2.13 -4.19 -17.04
CA THR A 89 -1.22 -3.36 -16.26
C THR A 89 -1.06 -1.94 -16.81
N ASP A 90 -1.61 -1.66 -17.99
CA ASP A 90 -1.57 -0.32 -18.59
C ASP A 90 -2.73 0.55 -18.10
N TRP A 91 -2.59 1.08 -16.91
CA TRP A 91 -3.54 1.98 -16.27
C TRP A 91 -2.80 3.02 -15.41
N ASP A 92 -3.42 4.17 -15.22
CA ASP A 92 -2.90 5.26 -14.40
C ASP A 92 -3.85 5.50 -13.22
N ILE A 93 -3.32 5.42 -11.99
CA ILE A 93 -4.09 5.61 -10.76
C ILE A 93 -4.65 7.03 -10.66
N ASN A 94 -3.93 7.99 -11.17
CA ASN A 94 -4.19 9.41 -10.95
C ASN A 94 -4.81 10.10 -12.15
N ALA A 95 -5.27 9.35 -13.13
CA ALA A 95 -5.95 9.92 -14.29
C ALA A 95 -7.18 10.72 -13.84
N GLY A 96 -7.23 11.99 -14.22
CA GLY A 96 -8.33 12.90 -13.88
C GLY A 96 -8.24 13.59 -12.51
N HIS A 97 -7.16 13.42 -11.75
CA HIS A 97 -6.96 14.13 -10.48
C HIS A 97 -6.39 15.53 -10.70
N GLY A 98 -7.21 16.56 -10.47
CA GLY A 98 -6.93 17.94 -10.83
C GLY A 98 -6.36 18.84 -9.73
N THR A 99 -5.80 18.32 -8.63
CA THR A 99 -5.30 19.18 -7.54
C THR A 99 -3.96 19.86 -7.83
N GLY A 100 -3.18 19.32 -8.77
CA GLY A 100 -1.82 19.79 -9.04
C GLY A 100 -0.81 19.50 -7.91
N GLN A 101 -1.23 18.81 -6.87
CA GLN A 101 -0.41 18.46 -5.71
C GLN A 101 0.06 17.00 -5.79
N PRO A 102 1.21 16.68 -5.15
CA PRO A 102 1.63 15.29 -4.98
C PRO A 102 0.57 14.45 -4.29
N ILE A 103 0.35 13.22 -4.79
CA ILE A 103 -0.65 12.31 -4.25
C ILE A 103 0.03 11.10 -3.65
N ILE A 104 -0.34 10.77 -2.42
CA ILE A 104 0.08 9.55 -1.72
C ILE A 104 -1.15 8.64 -1.60
N SER A 105 -1.03 7.40 -2.05
CA SER A 105 -2.08 6.40 -1.84
C SER A 105 -2.17 6.02 -0.37
N HIS A 106 -3.39 6.09 0.17
CA HIS A 106 -3.70 5.80 1.56
C HIS A 106 -4.18 4.38 1.73
N GLU A 107 -3.82 3.76 2.85
CA GLU A 107 -4.29 2.43 3.26
C GLU A 107 -4.17 1.34 2.18
N THR A 108 -3.07 1.35 1.42
CA THR A 108 -2.82 0.37 0.37
C THR A 108 -2.73 -1.04 0.95
N GLY A 109 -3.38 -2.00 0.29
CA GLY A 109 -3.28 -3.42 0.65
C GLY A 109 -4.35 -3.91 1.62
N GLN A 110 -5.56 -3.37 1.58
CA GLN A 110 -6.71 -3.82 2.38
C GLN A 110 -7.28 -5.17 1.90
N ARG A 111 -6.43 -6.21 1.87
CA ARG A 111 -6.87 -7.58 1.60
C ARG A 111 -6.60 -8.48 2.78
N CYS A 112 -7.66 -9.08 3.30
CA CYS A 112 -7.56 -10.00 4.42
C CYS A 112 -7.02 -11.36 3.96
N VAL A 113 -5.99 -11.82 4.65
CA VAL A 113 -5.59 -13.23 4.62
C VAL A 113 -6.53 -14.02 5.52
N TYR A 114 -6.93 -15.22 5.11
CA TYR A 114 -7.75 -16.09 5.97
C TYR A 114 -7.05 -16.29 7.32
N PRO A 115 -7.78 -16.31 8.46
CA PRO A 115 -7.18 -16.41 9.78
C PRO A 115 -6.30 -17.65 9.96
N ASP A 116 -5.15 -17.47 10.60
CA ASP A 116 -4.29 -18.57 11.02
C ASP A 116 -4.62 -18.98 12.47
N PHE A 117 -5.33 -20.06 12.63
CA PHE A 117 -5.73 -20.53 13.97
C PHE A 117 -4.57 -21.00 14.86
N ARG A 118 -3.37 -21.17 14.28
CA ARG A 118 -2.14 -21.44 15.03
C ARG A 118 -1.70 -20.26 15.89
N GLU A 119 -2.27 -19.08 15.65
CA GLU A 119 -2.01 -17.87 16.45
C GLU A 119 -2.78 -17.86 17.79
N ILE A 120 -3.86 -18.64 17.94
CA ILE A 120 -4.69 -18.64 19.14
C ILE A 120 -3.87 -18.82 20.43
N PRO A 121 -2.93 -19.77 20.52
CA PRO A 121 -2.12 -19.96 21.74
C PRO A 121 -1.18 -18.79 22.08
N ALA A 122 -0.95 -17.86 21.17
CA ALA A 122 -0.12 -16.68 21.42
C ALA A 122 -0.83 -15.60 22.25
N TYR A 123 -2.15 -15.67 22.36
CA TYR A 123 -2.96 -14.76 23.16
C TYR A 123 -2.95 -15.21 24.63
N THR A 124 -1.88 -14.88 25.35
CA THR A 124 -1.67 -15.27 26.76
C THR A 124 -2.00 -14.17 27.76
N GLY A 125 -2.37 -12.99 27.30
CA GLY A 125 -2.69 -11.83 28.12
C GLY A 125 -4.20 -11.71 28.44
N PRO A 126 -4.65 -10.52 28.84
CA PRO A 126 -6.07 -10.26 29.14
C PRO A 126 -6.98 -10.23 27.90
N VAL A 127 -6.40 -10.14 26.71
CA VAL A 127 -7.12 -10.17 25.43
C VAL A 127 -7.15 -11.61 24.92
N GLU A 128 -8.35 -12.15 24.73
CA GLU A 128 -8.59 -13.49 24.21
C GLU A 128 -8.71 -13.49 22.68
N ALA A 129 -8.34 -14.59 22.04
CA ALA A 129 -8.43 -14.77 20.60
C ALA A 129 -9.87 -15.08 20.10
N ARG A 130 -10.89 -14.49 20.70
CA ARG A 130 -12.32 -14.86 20.48
C ARG A 130 -12.75 -14.83 19.02
N ASN A 131 -12.22 -13.91 18.22
CA ASN A 131 -12.55 -13.82 16.80
C ASN A 131 -11.98 -15.03 16.04
N LEU A 132 -10.73 -15.41 16.31
CA LEU A 132 -10.10 -16.58 15.71
C LEU A 132 -10.80 -17.88 16.12
N GLU A 133 -11.16 -18.00 17.39
CA GLU A 133 -11.92 -19.14 17.92
C GLU A 133 -13.28 -19.27 17.24
N ARG A 134 -14.03 -18.16 17.09
CA ARG A 134 -15.33 -18.15 16.40
C ARG A 134 -15.21 -18.57 14.93
N TYR A 135 -14.19 -18.09 14.21
CA TYR A 135 -13.94 -18.50 12.82
C TYR A 135 -13.59 -19.99 12.74
N ARG A 136 -12.72 -20.48 13.63
CA ARG A 136 -12.37 -21.91 13.71
C ARG A 136 -13.60 -22.78 13.97
N ASP A 137 -14.38 -22.42 14.98
CA ASP A 137 -15.56 -23.19 15.41
C ASP A 137 -16.64 -23.16 14.31
N SER A 138 -16.83 -22.02 13.64
CA SER A 138 -17.73 -21.93 12.48
C SER A 138 -17.27 -22.81 11.33
N LEU A 139 -15.96 -22.84 11.03
CA LEU A 139 -15.42 -23.69 9.99
C LEU A 139 -15.61 -25.18 10.29
N ALA A 140 -15.39 -25.57 11.54
CA ALA A 140 -15.62 -26.94 12.01
C ALA A 140 -17.12 -27.33 11.93
N ALA A 141 -18.02 -26.43 12.31
CA ALA A 141 -19.46 -26.64 12.20
C ALA A 141 -19.95 -26.89 10.77
N HIS A 142 -19.20 -26.39 9.77
CA HIS A 142 -19.48 -26.64 8.35
C HIS A 142 -18.68 -27.81 7.76
N GLY A 143 -17.96 -28.59 8.57
CA GLY A 143 -17.19 -29.76 8.14
C GLY A 143 -15.94 -29.39 7.30
N MET A 144 -15.49 -28.13 7.32
CA MET A 144 -14.40 -27.61 6.49
C MET A 144 -13.09 -27.36 7.27
N GLU A 145 -12.97 -27.82 8.49
CA GLU A 145 -11.81 -27.61 9.36
C GLU A 145 -10.48 -28.02 8.67
N HIS A 146 -10.50 -29.12 7.93
CA HIS A 146 -9.35 -29.64 7.19
C HIS A 146 -8.83 -28.70 6.09
N LEU A 147 -9.63 -27.71 5.65
CA LEU A 147 -9.27 -26.72 4.63
C LEU A 147 -8.64 -25.45 5.20
N ALA A 148 -8.59 -25.28 6.52
CA ALA A 148 -8.12 -24.04 7.15
C ALA A 148 -6.72 -23.60 6.66
N ALA A 149 -5.77 -24.54 6.60
CA ALA A 149 -4.42 -24.27 6.12
C ALA A 149 -4.37 -23.88 4.63
N ASP A 150 -5.23 -24.49 3.82
CA ASP A 150 -5.33 -24.15 2.40
C ASP A 150 -5.97 -22.77 2.20
N PHE A 151 -7.00 -22.42 2.95
CA PHE A 151 -7.60 -21.09 2.90
C PHE A 151 -6.59 -20.01 3.29
N PHE A 152 -5.81 -20.23 4.35
CA PHE A 152 -4.73 -19.33 4.74
C PHE A 152 -3.68 -19.20 3.62
N ARG A 153 -3.19 -20.31 3.10
CA ARG A 153 -2.16 -20.35 2.05
C ARG A 153 -2.62 -19.65 0.76
N VAL A 154 -3.82 -19.97 0.29
CA VAL A 154 -4.34 -19.45 -0.99
C VAL A 154 -4.66 -17.96 -0.87
N SER A 155 -5.32 -17.52 0.19
CA SER A 155 -5.60 -16.10 0.43
C SER A 155 -4.31 -15.29 0.61
N GLY A 156 -3.29 -15.86 1.27
CA GLY A 156 -1.98 -15.22 1.39
C GLY A 156 -1.26 -15.06 0.04
N GLN A 157 -1.35 -16.07 -0.84
CA GLN A 157 -0.82 -15.95 -2.22
C GLN A 157 -1.56 -14.89 -3.03
N GLN A 158 -2.88 -14.82 -2.91
CA GLN A 158 -3.70 -13.79 -3.53
C GLN A 158 -3.28 -12.40 -3.05
N THR A 159 -3.18 -12.20 -1.75
CA THR A 159 -2.73 -10.93 -1.15
C THR A 159 -1.36 -10.50 -1.67
N ARG A 160 -0.41 -11.43 -1.81
CA ARG A 160 0.91 -11.15 -2.39
C ARG A 160 0.82 -10.62 -3.83
N ILE A 161 -0.02 -11.25 -4.67
CA ILE A 161 -0.23 -10.83 -6.07
C ILE A 161 -0.83 -9.42 -6.11
N GLU A 162 -1.79 -9.15 -5.25
CA GLU A 162 -2.47 -7.85 -5.16
C GLU A 162 -1.55 -6.74 -4.67
N TYR A 163 -0.70 -6.99 -3.64
CA TYR A 163 0.33 -6.04 -3.23
C TYR A 163 1.25 -5.66 -4.40
N LYS A 164 1.74 -6.66 -5.13
CA LYS A 164 2.59 -6.41 -6.30
C LYS A 164 1.88 -5.55 -7.34
N ASP A 165 0.66 -5.91 -7.70
CA ASP A 165 -0.07 -5.22 -8.77
C ASP A 165 -0.41 -3.77 -8.39
N VAL A 166 -0.85 -3.54 -7.18
CA VAL A 166 -1.20 -2.19 -6.68
C VAL A 166 0.05 -1.32 -6.53
N ILE A 167 1.12 -1.82 -5.95
CA ILE A 167 2.37 -1.06 -5.77
C ILE A 167 3.00 -0.76 -7.13
N GLU A 168 3.10 -1.72 -8.03
CA GLU A 168 3.57 -1.46 -9.38
C GLU A 168 2.69 -0.48 -10.15
N GLY A 169 1.36 -0.52 -9.93
CA GLY A 169 0.43 0.48 -10.46
C GLY A 169 0.75 1.89 -9.96
N GLN A 170 1.09 2.05 -8.68
CA GLN A 170 1.56 3.32 -8.13
C GLN A 170 2.83 3.79 -8.83
N LEU A 171 3.80 2.90 -8.99
CA LEU A 171 5.08 3.23 -9.63
C LEU A 171 4.95 3.58 -11.12
N ARG A 172 3.96 3.02 -11.82
CA ARG A 172 3.66 3.36 -13.23
C ARG A 172 2.96 4.71 -13.38
N SER A 173 2.31 5.19 -12.34
CA SER A 173 1.46 6.39 -12.41
C SER A 173 2.26 7.67 -12.22
N SER A 174 2.26 8.54 -13.21
CA SER A 174 3.06 9.78 -13.23
C SER A 174 2.71 10.76 -12.12
N LEU A 175 1.47 10.74 -11.63
CA LEU A 175 0.99 11.63 -10.57
C LEU A 175 1.08 11.00 -9.17
N SER A 176 1.41 9.73 -9.06
CA SER A 176 1.62 9.09 -7.76
C SER A 176 2.98 9.46 -7.19
N SER A 177 2.99 9.93 -5.96
CA SER A 177 4.20 10.33 -5.25
C SER A 177 4.61 9.33 -4.16
N GLY A 178 3.79 8.32 -3.93
CA GLY A 178 4.06 7.27 -2.95
C GLY A 178 2.81 6.57 -2.48
N PHE A 179 2.99 5.68 -1.52
CA PHE A 179 1.90 4.94 -0.90
C PHE A 179 2.18 4.67 0.58
N GLN A 180 1.11 4.46 1.32
CA GLN A 180 1.13 4.01 2.71
C GLN A 180 0.40 2.68 2.78
N LEU A 181 1.02 1.65 3.35
CA LEU A 181 0.30 0.41 3.65
C LEU A 181 -0.75 0.68 4.73
N LEU A 182 -1.89 0.00 4.66
CA LEU A 182 -2.89 0.08 5.72
C LEU A 182 -2.25 -0.31 7.05
N SER A 183 -1.59 -1.46 7.07
CA SER A 183 -0.76 -1.88 8.18
C SER A 183 0.32 -2.87 7.73
N LEU A 184 1.48 -2.81 8.37
CA LEU A 184 2.52 -3.84 8.26
C LEU A 184 2.12 -5.10 9.02
N ILE A 185 1.40 -4.95 10.13
CA ILE A 185 0.87 -6.02 10.98
C ILE A 185 -0.64 -6.15 10.81
N ASP A 186 -1.19 -7.26 11.25
CA ASP A 186 -2.62 -7.40 11.40
C ASP A 186 -3.16 -6.35 12.36
N PHE A 187 -4.29 -5.76 12.01
CA PHE A 187 -4.90 -4.70 12.77
C PHE A 187 -5.91 -5.26 13.79
N PRO A 188 -5.59 -5.26 15.10
CA PRO A 188 -6.48 -5.80 16.12
C PRO A 188 -7.62 -4.86 16.51
N GLY A 189 -7.57 -3.58 16.11
CA GLY A 189 -8.68 -2.64 16.26
C GLY A 189 -9.84 -3.00 15.33
N GLN A 190 -11.05 -2.51 15.58
CA GLN A 190 -12.25 -2.81 14.80
C GLN A 190 -12.57 -4.31 14.70
N GLY A 191 -12.28 -5.07 15.76
CA GLY A 191 -12.37 -6.53 15.75
C GLY A 191 -11.04 -7.18 15.38
N TYR A 192 -10.89 -7.68 14.18
CA TYR A 192 -9.65 -8.26 13.69
C TYR A 192 -9.59 -8.13 12.16
N ALA A 193 -8.62 -7.40 11.67
CA ALA A 193 -8.37 -7.25 10.24
C ALA A 193 -7.02 -7.88 9.88
N PRO A 194 -6.98 -9.13 9.35
CA PRO A 194 -5.76 -9.85 9.04
C PRO A 194 -5.16 -9.40 7.70
N VAL A 195 -4.91 -8.10 7.56
CA VAL A 195 -4.41 -7.42 6.35
C VAL A 195 -2.90 -7.30 6.30
N GLY A 196 -2.20 -7.53 7.42
CA GLY A 196 -0.76 -7.37 7.53
C GLY A 196 0.03 -8.45 6.81
N ILE A 197 1.27 -8.13 6.49
CA ILE A 197 2.32 -9.09 6.08
C ILE A 197 2.82 -9.87 7.30
N LEU A 198 2.81 -9.21 8.44
CA LEU A 198 3.08 -9.78 9.76
C LEU A 198 1.76 -9.98 10.50
N ASN A 199 1.73 -10.89 11.45
CA ASN A 199 0.59 -11.06 12.34
C ASN A 199 0.56 -9.99 13.45
N ALA A 200 -0.46 -10.01 14.31
CA ALA A 200 -0.63 -9.07 15.42
C ALA A 200 0.53 -9.09 16.44
N PHE A 201 1.36 -10.12 16.44
CA PHE A 201 2.55 -10.28 17.30
C PHE A 201 3.86 -9.96 16.58
N TRP A 202 3.82 -9.27 15.43
CA TRP A 202 4.98 -8.92 14.61
C TRP A 202 5.74 -10.12 14.03
N LYS A 203 5.13 -11.29 13.98
CA LYS A 203 5.72 -12.48 13.36
C LYS A 203 5.29 -12.58 11.91
N SER A 204 6.24 -13.02 11.06
CA SER A 204 5.95 -13.27 9.65
C SER A 204 4.84 -14.31 9.49
N LYS A 205 3.85 -14.01 8.65
CA LYS A 205 2.84 -14.98 8.22
C LYS A 205 3.36 -15.97 7.17
N GLY A 206 4.58 -15.78 6.65
CA GLY A 206 5.14 -16.60 5.58
C GLY A 206 4.49 -16.43 4.20
N ILE A 207 3.64 -15.42 4.02
CA ILE A 207 2.95 -15.18 2.75
C ILE A 207 3.85 -14.52 1.69
N ILE A 208 4.86 -13.77 2.13
CA ILE A 208 5.85 -13.16 1.25
C ILE A 208 7.20 -13.02 1.98
N THR A 209 8.30 -13.25 1.27
CA THR A 209 9.64 -12.99 1.81
C THR A 209 10.09 -11.56 1.53
N PRO A 210 11.07 -11.01 2.29
CA PRO A 210 11.64 -9.70 2.02
C PRO A 210 12.20 -9.56 0.60
N GLU A 211 12.82 -10.60 0.06
CA GLU A 211 13.38 -10.62 -1.30
C GLU A 211 12.25 -10.48 -2.34
N LYS A 212 11.16 -11.21 -2.16
CA LYS A 212 9.98 -11.14 -3.04
C LYS A 212 9.26 -9.81 -2.94
N PHE A 213 9.20 -9.19 -1.76
CA PHE A 213 8.62 -7.85 -1.61
C PHE A 213 9.48 -6.80 -2.31
N ARG A 214 10.81 -6.94 -2.28
CA ARG A 214 11.73 -6.03 -2.97
C ARG A 214 11.66 -6.09 -4.49
N GLU A 215 11.10 -7.13 -5.09
CA GLU A 215 10.91 -7.20 -6.54
C GLU A 215 10.03 -6.07 -7.06
N PHE A 216 9.10 -5.57 -6.24
CA PHE A 216 8.17 -4.49 -6.61
C PHE A 216 8.19 -3.28 -5.64
N CYS A 217 8.94 -3.35 -4.54
CA CYS A 217 9.09 -2.28 -3.57
C CYS A 217 10.58 -2.07 -3.23
N ALA A 218 11.29 -1.41 -4.12
CA ALA A 218 12.70 -1.13 -4.02
C ALA A 218 13.00 0.25 -4.61
N PRO A 219 14.18 0.86 -4.34
CA PRO A 219 14.57 2.12 -4.94
C PRO A 219 14.57 2.12 -6.47
N SER A 220 14.71 0.95 -7.08
CA SER A 220 14.60 0.78 -8.54
C SER A 220 13.82 -0.49 -8.84
N VAL A 221 12.80 -0.38 -9.68
CA VAL A 221 11.88 -1.47 -10.04
C VAL A 221 11.71 -1.54 -11.55
N ALA A 222 11.84 -2.74 -12.11
CA ALA A 222 11.49 -3.01 -13.50
C ALA A 222 9.97 -3.26 -13.59
N LEU A 223 9.29 -2.54 -14.46
CA LEU A 223 7.85 -2.56 -14.64
C LEU A 223 7.50 -3.01 -16.05
N LEU A 224 6.32 -3.59 -16.20
CA LEU A 224 5.79 -4.01 -17.50
C LEU A 224 4.36 -3.51 -17.68
N ARG A 225 4.10 -2.82 -18.81
CA ARG A 225 2.76 -2.44 -19.26
C ARG A 225 2.28 -3.34 -20.36
N PHE A 226 1.08 -3.85 -20.23
CA PHE A 226 0.38 -4.64 -21.25
C PHE A 226 -1.14 -4.49 -21.09
N GLN A 227 -1.84 -4.74 -22.21
CA GLN A 227 -3.27 -4.43 -22.34
C GLN A 227 -4.20 -5.52 -21.79
N LYS A 228 -3.74 -6.73 -21.60
CA LYS A 228 -4.52 -7.86 -21.05
C LYS A 228 -3.62 -8.91 -20.42
N ARG A 229 -4.16 -9.64 -19.44
CA ARG A 229 -3.42 -10.68 -18.69
C ARG A 229 -3.66 -12.09 -19.25
N ALA A 230 -4.68 -12.27 -20.06
CA ALA A 230 -5.00 -13.54 -20.69
C ALA A 230 -4.91 -13.42 -22.21
N PHE A 231 -4.25 -14.38 -22.85
CA PHE A 231 -4.03 -14.44 -24.29
C PHE A 231 -4.44 -15.82 -24.81
N PHE A 232 -5.01 -15.86 -25.99
CA PHE A 232 -5.13 -17.11 -26.73
C PHE A 232 -3.78 -17.51 -27.33
N ASN A 233 -3.63 -18.77 -27.68
CA ASN A 233 -2.36 -19.30 -28.19
C ASN A 233 -1.95 -18.77 -29.56
N ASP A 234 -2.87 -18.17 -30.32
CA ASP A 234 -2.67 -17.53 -31.62
C ASP A 234 -2.46 -16.00 -31.51
N GLU A 235 -2.50 -15.44 -30.29
CA GLU A 235 -2.31 -14.02 -30.07
C GLU A 235 -0.84 -13.67 -29.81
N ILE A 236 -0.46 -12.46 -30.24
CA ILE A 236 0.86 -11.90 -29.96
C ILE A 236 0.83 -11.14 -28.65
N PHE A 237 1.69 -11.53 -27.70
CA PHE A 237 1.95 -10.72 -26.52
C PHE A 237 2.76 -9.47 -26.90
N SER A 238 2.25 -8.31 -26.55
CA SER A 238 2.95 -7.03 -26.67
C SER A 238 2.96 -6.31 -25.34
N GLY A 239 4.11 -5.78 -24.97
CA GLY A 239 4.26 -5.05 -23.72
C GLY A 239 5.37 -4.01 -23.79
N LYS A 240 5.29 -3.00 -22.92
CA LYS A 240 6.30 -1.95 -22.77
C LYS A 240 7.01 -2.15 -21.42
N ALA A 241 8.32 -2.35 -21.46
CA ALA A 241 9.15 -2.36 -20.25
C ALA A 241 9.46 -0.90 -19.81
N GLU A 242 9.32 -0.66 -18.53
CA GLU A 242 9.64 0.63 -17.87
C GLU A 242 10.59 0.37 -16.71
N LEU A 243 11.45 1.34 -16.43
CA LEU A 243 12.32 1.31 -15.26
C LEU A 243 11.98 2.49 -14.36
N TYR A 244 11.47 2.18 -13.18
CA TYR A 244 11.23 3.14 -12.14
C TYR A 244 12.48 3.28 -11.27
N ASN A 245 12.93 4.52 -11.00
CA ASN A 245 14.15 4.75 -10.22
C ASN A 245 14.00 5.92 -9.24
N TYR A 246 13.93 5.59 -7.96
CA TYR A 246 13.98 6.52 -6.83
C TYR A 246 15.35 6.56 -6.15
N SER A 247 16.35 5.86 -6.69
CA SER A 247 17.69 5.89 -6.12
C SER A 247 18.32 7.27 -6.32
N PRO A 248 19.28 7.69 -5.47
CA PRO A 248 20.02 8.93 -5.65
C PRO A 248 20.91 8.93 -6.91
N SER A 249 21.13 7.77 -7.51
CA SER A 249 21.95 7.60 -8.70
C SER A 249 21.10 7.50 -9.95
N ARG A 250 21.44 8.27 -10.99
CA ARG A 250 20.82 8.11 -12.32
C ARG A 250 21.45 6.93 -13.04
N PHE A 251 20.65 6.07 -13.61
CA PHE A 251 21.15 5.05 -14.53
C PHE A 251 21.62 5.71 -15.83
N ARG A 252 22.84 5.41 -16.22
CA ARG A 252 23.35 5.77 -17.54
C ARG A 252 23.21 4.57 -18.46
N ARG A 253 22.23 4.59 -19.38
CA ARG A 253 21.94 3.53 -20.35
C ARG A 253 21.73 2.17 -19.69
N PRO A 254 20.66 1.98 -18.90
CA PRO A 254 20.39 0.71 -18.26
C PRO A 254 20.18 -0.40 -19.31
N ASP A 255 20.72 -1.56 -19.01
CA ASP A 255 20.56 -2.78 -19.80
C ASP A 255 19.44 -3.62 -19.20
N VAL A 256 18.29 -3.65 -19.86
CA VAL A 256 17.14 -4.44 -19.42
C VAL A 256 17.16 -5.79 -20.13
N ARG A 257 17.27 -6.85 -19.37
CA ARG A 257 17.17 -8.22 -19.88
C ARG A 257 15.79 -8.77 -19.57
N TRP A 258 15.22 -9.49 -20.53
CA TRP A 258 13.94 -10.15 -20.35
C TRP A 258 14.01 -11.60 -20.81
N HIS A 259 13.18 -12.43 -20.22
CA HIS A 259 12.99 -13.81 -20.63
C HIS A 259 11.54 -14.23 -20.39
N VAL A 260 11.08 -15.14 -21.24
CA VAL A 260 9.78 -15.81 -21.12
C VAL A 260 10.04 -17.26 -20.77
N THR A 261 9.42 -17.73 -19.71
CA THR A 261 9.55 -19.11 -19.24
C THR A 261 8.21 -19.85 -19.29
N ASP A 262 8.25 -21.15 -19.48
CA ASP A 262 7.10 -22.02 -19.26
C ASP A 262 6.79 -22.22 -17.76
N SER A 263 5.73 -22.98 -17.47
CA SER A 263 5.34 -23.28 -16.08
C SER A 263 6.36 -24.12 -15.30
N ARG A 264 7.32 -24.74 -15.99
CA ARG A 264 8.43 -25.52 -15.41
C ARG A 264 9.70 -24.70 -15.20
N GLY A 265 9.68 -23.40 -15.59
CA GLY A 265 10.83 -22.50 -15.50
C GLY A 265 11.79 -22.58 -16.67
N THR A 266 11.47 -23.33 -17.75
CA THR A 266 12.31 -23.40 -18.94
C THR A 266 12.19 -22.10 -19.74
N THR A 267 13.31 -21.45 -20.05
CA THR A 267 13.33 -20.25 -20.87
C THR A 267 12.98 -20.57 -22.31
N LEU A 268 11.88 -20.02 -22.81
CA LEU A 268 11.42 -20.16 -24.20
C LEU A 268 11.99 -19.04 -25.06
N TYR A 269 12.00 -17.82 -24.58
CA TYR A 269 12.51 -16.64 -25.29
C TYR A 269 13.29 -15.75 -24.33
N SER A 270 14.26 -15.03 -24.84
CA SER A 270 15.00 -14.03 -24.07
C SER A 270 15.52 -12.91 -24.97
N GLY A 271 15.82 -11.76 -24.39
CA GLY A 271 16.39 -10.64 -25.12
C GLY A 271 16.87 -9.53 -24.24
N ARG A 272 17.35 -8.45 -24.88
CA ARG A 272 17.86 -7.24 -24.24
C ARG A 272 17.20 -6.01 -24.85
N ILE A 273 16.92 -5.02 -24.02
CA ILE A 273 16.39 -3.71 -24.40
C ILE A 273 17.35 -2.66 -23.88
N SER A 274 17.88 -1.86 -24.77
CA SER A 274 18.66 -0.68 -24.38
C SER A 274 17.71 0.50 -24.18
N CYS A 275 17.63 1.03 -22.96
CA CYS A 275 16.86 2.22 -22.68
C CYS A 275 17.59 3.45 -23.26
N LYS A 276 16.83 4.34 -23.92
CA LYS A 276 17.35 5.59 -24.49
C LYS A 276 17.43 6.68 -23.44
#